data_705214fd427fc7eef5e7553076ea9c79
#
_entry.id   705214fd427fc7eef5e7553076ea9c79
#
_cell.length_a   1.000
_cell.length_b   1.000
_cell.length_c   1.000
_cell.angle_alpha   90.00
_cell.angle_beta   90.00
_cell.angle_gamma   90.00
#
_symmetry.space_group_name_H-M   'P 1'
#
loop_
_entity.id
_entity.type
_entity.pdbx_description
1 polymer ?
#
loop_
_entity_poly.entity_id
_entity_poly.type
_entity_poly.pdbx_seq_one_letter_code
_entity_poly.pdbx_strand_id
1 'polypeptide(L)'
;EIKEGIVTGGKIALLDISGRMSVKNIEEAKASRDEIIGFEIVKTALEEPFTKLIENAGLDAGQLIAKAREVSAHGQGFNVLKIDSAENAIPVDMLKEGIIDPVKVVRIAVQNAISVATMILTTEALITDIPEKKEPQMPGGGMPGGMDY
;
A
#
# COMPACT_ATOMS: atom_id res chain seq x y z
N GLU A 1 20.79 4.93 1.01
CA GLU A 1 21.83 4.35 0.14
C GLU A 1 21.18 3.66 -1.06
N ILE A 2 21.28 4.28 -2.26
CA ILE A 2 20.62 3.78 -3.49
C ILE A 2 21.56 2.79 -4.18
N LYS A 3 21.78 1.62 -3.59
CA LYS A 3 22.67 0.59 -4.17
C LYS A 3 22.05 -0.21 -5.32
N GLU A 4 20.72 -0.37 -5.31
CA GLU A 4 19.97 -1.18 -6.29
C GLU A 4 19.26 -0.33 -7.36
N GLY A 5 19.50 1.00 -7.35
CA GLY A 5 18.83 1.93 -8.25
C GLY A 5 17.49 2.46 -7.72
N ILE A 6 16.77 3.13 -8.60
CA ILE A 6 15.47 3.77 -8.33
C ILE A 6 14.41 3.27 -9.29
N VAL A 7 13.16 3.33 -8.86
CA VAL A 7 11.97 3.11 -9.68
C VAL A 7 11.01 4.30 -9.55
N THR A 8 10.01 4.34 -10.41
CA THR A 8 8.90 5.29 -10.28
C THR A 8 8.24 5.16 -8.92
N GLY A 9 8.14 6.27 -8.20
CA GLY A 9 7.52 6.34 -6.88
C GLY A 9 6.00 6.41 -6.93
N GLY A 10 5.39 6.87 -5.83
CA GLY A 10 3.93 6.96 -5.77
C GLY A 10 3.22 5.61 -5.91
N LYS A 11 3.94 4.51 -5.64
CA LYS A 11 3.48 3.11 -5.77
C LYS A 11 3.19 2.65 -7.22
N ILE A 12 3.52 3.48 -8.20
CA ILE A 12 3.33 3.17 -9.64
C ILE A 12 4.14 1.95 -10.07
N ALA A 13 5.36 1.76 -9.54
CA ALA A 13 6.18 0.59 -9.87
C ALA A 13 5.48 -0.74 -9.53
N LEU A 14 4.78 -0.83 -8.40
CA LEU A 14 4.03 -2.03 -8.02
C LEU A 14 2.80 -2.24 -8.90
N LEU A 15 2.13 -1.16 -9.26
CA LEU A 15 0.97 -1.19 -10.16
C LEU A 15 1.38 -1.65 -11.57
N ASP A 16 2.52 -1.18 -12.09
CA ASP A 16 3.08 -1.62 -13.37
C ASP A 16 3.43 -3.12 -13.34
N ILE A 17 4.05 -3.60 -12.25
CA ILE A 17 4.33 -5.02 -12.07
C ILE A 17 3.03 -5.83 -12.09
N SER A 18 2.01 -5.43 -11.33
CA SER A 18 0.70 -6.07 -11.35
C SER A 18 0.13 -6.14 -12.77
N GLY A 19 0.20 -5.03 -13.53
CA GLY A 19 -0.27 -4.99 -14.91
C GLY A 19 0.45 -5.95 -15.86
N ARG A 20 1.73 -6.20 -15.62
CA ARG A 20 2.55 -7.17 -16.41
C ARG A 20 2.37 -8.62 -15.98
N MET A 21 1.82 -8.87 -14.81
CA MET A 21 1.53 -10.22 -14.33
C MET A 21 0.38 -10.83 -15.14
N SER A 22 0.67 -11.87 -15.92
CA SER A 22 -0.31 -12.56 -16.77
C SER A 22 -0.51 -14.01 -16.31
N VAL A 23 -1.77 -14.38 -16.09
CA VAL A 23 -2.16 -15.75 -15.76
C VAL A 23 -1.73 -16.73 -16.84
N LYS A 24 -1.75 -16.32 -18.11
CA LYS A 24 -1.31 -17.16 -19.25
C LYS A 24 0.11 -17.68 -19.07
N ASN A 25 1.03 -16.87 -18.56
CA ASN A 25 2.42 -17.29 -18.35
C ASN A 25 2.53 -18.42 -17.32
N ILE A 26 1.61 -18.48 -16.36
CA ILE A 26 1.57 -19.50 -15.31
C ILE A 26 0.83 -20.73 -15.80
N GLU A 27 -0.22 -20.59 -16.59
CA GLU A 27 -0.90 -21.69 -17.24
C GLU A 27 0.02 -22.43 -18.22
N GLU A 28 0.82 -21.69 -19.00
CA GLU A 28 1.87 -22.25 -19.87
C GLU A 28 2.94 -22.99 -19.08
N ALA A 29 3.25 -22.56 -17.86
CA ALA A 29 4.14 -23.25 -16.92
C ALA A 29 3.48 -24.48 -16.23
N LYS A 30 2.24 -24.85 -16.59
CA LYS A 30 1.46 -25.96 -16.03
C LYS A 30 1.19 -25.84 -14.53
N ALA A 31 0.99 -24.62 -14.05
CA ALA A 31 0.62 -24.37 -12.67
C ALA A 31 -0.73 -25.01 -12.31
N SER A 32 -0.84 -25.48 -11.08
CA SER A 32 -2.09 -26.00 -10.53
C SER A 32 -3.12 -24.85 -10.37
N ARG A 33 -4.37 -25.22 -10.18
CA ARG A 33 -5.44 -24.24 -9.92
C ARG A 33 -5.16 -23.38 -8.69
N ASP A 34 -4.61 -23.96 -7.64
CA ASP A 34 -4.29 -23.26 -6.40
C ASP A 34 -3.15 -22.26 -6.59
N GLU A 35 -2.16 -22.61 -7.39
CA GLU A 35 -1.07 -21.69 -7.76
C GLU A 35 -1.58 -20.51 -8.59
N ILE A 36 -2.53 -20.72 -9.49
CA ILE A 36 -3.17 -19.66 -10.27
C ILE A 36 -3.94 -18.72 -9.34
N ILE A 37 -4.71 -19.25 -8.40
CA ILE A 37 -5.44 -18.44 -7.40
C ILE A 37 -4.46 -17.63 -6.54
N GLY A 38 -3.40 -18.25 -6.06
CA GLY A 38 -2.36 -17.56 -5.29
C GLY A 38 -1.70 -16.42 -6.06
N PHE A 39 -1.45 -16.63 -7.35
CA PHE A 39 -0.92 -15.60 -8.24
C PHE A 39 -1.88 -14.41 -8.42
N GLU A 40 -3.17 -14.68 -8.61
CA GLU A 40 -4.17 -13.61 -8.73
C GLU A 40 -4.33 -12.81 -7.43
N ILE A 41 -4.22 -13.48 -6.28
CA ILE A 41 -4.21 -12.81 -4.97
C ILE A 41 -3.02 -11.85 -4.87
N VAL A 42 -1.81 -12.31 -5.20
CA VAL A 42 -0.61 -11.46 -5.16
C VAL A 42 -0.72 -10.31 -6.14
N LYS A 43 -1.19 -10.58 -7.36
CA LYS A 43 -1.41 -9.56 -8.39
C LYS A 43 -2.32 -8.43 -7.87
N THR A 44 -3.44 -8.78 -7.27
CA THR A 44 -4.39 -7.80 -6.70
C THR A 44 -3.77 -7.06 -5.51
N ALA A 45 -3.07 -7.77 -4.62
CA ALA A 45 -2.43 -7.18 -3.46
C ALA A 45 -1.34 -6.14 -3.82
N LEU A 46 -0.68 -6.27 -4.96
CA LEU A 46 0.30 -5.28 -5.43
C LEU A 46 -0.31 -3.93 -5.81
N GLU A 47 -1.61 -3.85 -6.04
CA GLU A 47 -2.32 -2.60 -6.33
C GLU A 47 -2.74 -1.84 -5.07
N GLU A 48 -2.89 -2.54 -3.93
CA GLU A 48 -3.34 -1.97 -2.67
C GLU A 48 -2.50 -0.79 -2.16
N PRO A 49 -1.16 -0.78 -2.25
CA PRO A 49 -0.36 0.37 -1.83
C PRO A 49 -0.69 1.65 -2.60
N PHE A 50 -1.05 1.55 -3.89
CA PHE A 50 -1.50 2.69 -4.68
C PHE A 50 -2.90 3.13 -4.23
N THR A 51 -3.83 2.18 -4.08
CA THR A 51 -5.18 2.44 -3.58
C THR A 51 -5.14 3.21 -2.26
N LYS A 52 -4.33 2.75 -1.30
CA LYS A 52 -4.17 3.41 0.01
C LYS A 52 -3.56 4.80 -0.09
N LEU A 53 -2.63 5.02 -1.00
CA LEU A 53 -2.06 6.35 -1.24
C LEU A 53 -3.14 7.34 -1.70
N ILE A 54 -3.98 6.93 -2.64
CA ILE A 54 -5.05 7.75 -3.21
C ILE A 54 -6.16 8.02 -2.16
N GLU A 55 -6.59 7.00 -1.43
CA GLU A 55 -7.56 7.15 -0.34
C GLU A 55 -7.06 8.11 0.75
N ASN A 56 -5.79 8.00 1.14
CA ASN A 56 -5.16 8.89 2.12
C ASN A 56 -5.07 10.35 1.64
N ALA A 57 -5.03 10.56 0.33
CA ALA A 57 -5.11 11.89 -0.26
C ALA A 57 -6.56 12.42 -0.37
N GLY A 58 -7.56 11.64 0.06
CA GLY A 58 -8.97 11.99 -0.01
C GLY A 58 -9.59 11.90 -1.41
N LEU A 59 -8.93 11.15 -2.31
CA LEU A 59 -9.35 11.00 -3.71
C LEU A 59 -10.05 9.65 -3.95
N ASP A 60 -10.84 9.56 -5.02
CA ASP A 60 -11.48 8.31 -5.46
C ASP A 60 -10.44 7.37 -6.08
N ALA A 61 -10.07 6.32 -5.32
CA ALA A 61 -9.10 5.34 -5.76
C ALA A 61 -9.61 4.51 -6.94
N GLY A 62 -10.92 4.21 -7.00
CA GLY A 62 -11.50 3.40 -8.07
C GLY A 62 -11.33 4.05 -9.46
N GLN A 63 -11.55 5.35 -9.55
CA GLN A 63 -11.35 6.07 -10.80
C GLN A 63 -9.88 6.22 -11.16
N LEU A 64 -9.02 6.53 -10.19
CA LEU A 64 -7.61 6.78 -10.45
C LEU A 64 -6.82 5.51 -10.74
N ILE A 65 -7.17 4.37 -10.16
CA ILE A 65 -6.48 3.10 -10.42
C ILE A 65 -6.65 2.65 -11.87
N ALA A 66 -7.85 2.83 -12.44
CA ALA A 66 -8.10 2.50 -13.85
C ALA A 66 -7.21 3.34 -14.77
N LYS A 67 -7.17 4.67 -14.57
CA LYS A 67 -6.29 5.57 -15.31
C LYS A 67 -4.80 5.24 -15.10
N ALA A 68 -4.41 4.91 -13.87
CA ALA A 68 -3.02 4.62 -13.54
C ALA A 68 -2.51 3.34 -14.23
N ARG A 69 -3.35 2.30 -14.34
CA ARG A 69 -2.98 1.07 -15.07
C ARG A 69 -2.64 1.33 -16.54
N GLU A 70 -3.32 2.27 -17.18
CA GLU A 70 -3.08 2.61 -18.58
C GLU A 70 -1.73 3.29 -18.80
N VAL A 71 -1.28 4.11 -17.83
CA VAL A 71 -0.10 4.96 -17.98
C VAL A 71 1.14 4.46 -17.23
N SER A 72 0.97 3.53 -16.30
CA SER A 72 2.05 3.02 -15.43
C SER A 72 3.21 2.38 -16.22
N ALA A 73 2.89 1.67 -17.30
CA ALA A 73 3.87 1.02 -18.15
C ALA A 73 4.87 2.00 -18.81
N HIS A 74 4.52 3.29 -18.88
CA HIS A 74 5.35 4.36 -19.41
C HIS A 74 6.06 5.17 -18.33
N GLY A 75 6.06 4.71 -17.07
CA GLY A 75 6.64 5.44 -15.94
C GLY A 75 5.84 6.67 -15.52
N GLN A 76 4.60 6.78 -16.01
CA GLN A 76 3.68 7.86 -15.66
C GLN A 76 2.80 7.46 -14.48
N GLY A 77 2.36 8.46 -13.73
CA GLY A 77 1.47 8.29 -12.58
C GLY A 77 0.87 9.62 -12.17
N PHE A 78 0.45 9.71 -10.93
CA PHE A 78 -0.25 10.88 -10.43
C PHE A 78 0.50 11.50 -9.25
N ASN A 79 0.76 12.82 -9.33
CA ASN A 79 1.26 13.58 -8.20
C ASN A 79 0.07 14.01 -7.33
N VAL A 80 -0.22 13.25 -6.29
CA VAL A 80 -1.38 13.46 -5.40
C VAL A 80 -1.40 14.84 -4.71
N LEU A 81 -0.27 15.53 -4.64
CA LEU A 81 -0.20 16.89 -4.09
C LEU A 81 -0.71 17.96 -5.08
N LYS A 82 -0.90 17.59 -6.33
CA LYS A 82 -1.33 18.50 -7.41
C LYS A 82 -2.74 18.16 -7.94
N ILE A 83 -3.42 17.22 -7.31
CA ILE A 83 -4.74 16.73 -7.75
C ILE A 83 -5.77 17.11 -6.70
N ASP A 84 -6.82 17.77 -7.12
CA ASP A 84 -7.98 18.14 -6.30
C ASP A 84 -9.17 17.17 -6.50
N SER A 85 -9.23 16.50 -7.65
CA SER A 85 -10.25 15.48 -7.94
C SER A 85 -9.73 14.42 -8.93
N ALA A 86 -10.30 13.21 -8.85
CA ALA A 86 -9.94 12.13 -9.77
C ALA A 86 -10.26 12.44 -11.24
N GLU A 87 -11.29 13.25 -11.50
CA GLU A 87 -11.69 13.64 -12.85
C GLU A 87 -10.64 14.52 -13.51
N ASN A 88 -10.05 15.45 -12.77
CA ASN A 88 -9.07 16.43 -13.25
C ASN A 88 -7.63 15.91 -13.16
N ALA A 89 -7.43 14.66 -12.71
CA ALA A 89 -6.12 14.08 -12.58
C ALA A 89 -5.43 13.88 -13.95
N ILE A 90 -4.29 14.56 -14.12
CA ILE A 90 -3.45 14.48 -15.31
C ILE A 90 -2.22 13.62 -14.96
N PRO A 91 -1.94 12.57 -15.74
CA PRO A 91 -0.73 11.78 -15.56
C PRO A 91 0.54 12.61 -15.78
N VAL A 92 1.53 12.39 -14.95
CA VAL A 92 2.85 13.05 -15.04
C VAL A 92 3.96 12.00 -15.10
N ASP A 93 5.09 12.37 -15.68
CA ASP A 93 6.30 11.56 -15.64
C ASP A 93 6.88 11.60 -14.22
N MET A 94 6.78 10.48 -13.50
CA MET A 94 7.13 10.41 -12.09
C MET A 94 8.61 10.69 -11.84
N LEU A 95 9.50 10.27 -12.75
CA LEU A 95 10.93 10.51 -12.62
C LEU A 95 11.26 12.01 -12.79
N LYS A 96 10.62 12.69 -13.75
CA LYS A 96 10.80 14.14 -13.96
C LYS A 96 10.22 14.96 -12.82
N GLU A 97 9.13 14.51 -12.22
CA GLU A 97 8.56 15.13 -11.02
C GLU A 97 9.38 14.87 -9.75
N GLY A 98 10.42 14.03 -9.82
CA GLY A 98 11.23 13.66 -8.65
C GLY A 98 10.52 12.70 -7.69
N ILE A 99 9.42 12.08 -8.14
CA ILE A 99 8.66 11.10 -7.35
C ILE A 99 9.25 9.72 -7.63
N ILE A 100 10.19 9.32 -6.79
CA ILE A 100 11.00 8.11 -6.94
C ILE A 100 11.04 7.31 -5.65
N ASP A 101 11.13 5.99 -5.79
CA ASP A 101 11.34 5.07 -4.67
C ASP A 101 12.65 4.28 -4.89
N PRO A 102 13.45 4.00 -3.83
CA PRO A 102 14.58 3.08 -3.93
C PRO A 102 14.08 1.65 -4.19
N VAL A 103 14.65 0.98 -5.19
CA VAL A 103 14.29 -0.41 -5.54
C VAL A 103 14.37 -1.33 -4.33
N LYS A 104 15.42 -1.23 -3.54
CA LYS A 104 15.63 -2.04 -2.34
C LYS A 104 14.47 -1.93 -1.35
N VAL A 105 13.93 -0.72 -1.14
CA VAL A 105 12.82 -0.49 -0.19
C VAL A 105 11.56 -1.17 -0.70
N VAL A 106 11.22 -0.99 -1.97
CA VAL A 106 10.03 -1.60 -2.59
C VAL A 106 10.14 -3.13 -2.56
N ARG A 107 11.30 -3.67 -2.94
CA ARG A 107 11.53 -5.12 -2.95
C ARG A 107 11.43 -5.74 -1.56
N ILE A 108 12.09 -5.15 -0.56
CA ILE A 108 12.05 -5.66 0.82
C ILE A 108 10.64 -5.55 1.39
N ALA A 109 9.91 -4.48 1.10
CA ALA A 109 8.53 -4.34 1.55
C ALA A 109 7.64 -5.48 1.04
N VAL A 110 7.73 -5.81 -0.25
CA VAL A 110 6.98 -6.94 -0.84
C VAL A 110 7.43 -8.27 -0.24
N GLN A 111 8.74 -8.52 -0.10
CA GLN A 111 9.26 -9.74 0.49
C GLN A 111 8.78 -9.95 1.93
N ASN A 112 8.81 -8.91 2.74
CA ASN A 112 8.35 -8.97 4.13
C ASN A 112 6.84 -9.19 4.20
N ALA A 113 6.06 -8.52 3.36
CA ALA A 113 4.61 -8.71 3.29
C ALA A 113 4.24 -10.16 2.95
N ILE A 114 4.89 -10.74 1.95
CA ILE A 114 4.69 -12.13 1.56
C ILE A 114 5.08 -13.07 2.69
N SER A 115 6.22 -12.83 3.36
CA SER A 115 6.67 -13.67 4.48
C SER A 115 5.67 -13.68 5.64
N VAL A 116 5.14 -12.52 6.01
CA VAL A 116 4.13 -12.40 7.06
C VAL A 116 2.82 -13.07 6.63
N ALA A 117 2.36 -12.83 5.40
CA ALA A 117 1.14 -13.45 4.89
C ALA A 117 1.25 -14.99 4.87
N THR A 118 2.39 -15.54 4.45
CA THR A 118 2.65 -16.98 4.46
C THR A 118 2.62 -17.54 5.87
N MET A 119 3.21 -16.83 6.83
CA MET A 119 3.20 -17.24 8.24
C MET A 119 1.77 -17.30 8.78
N ILE A 120 0.94 -16.29 8.49
CA ILE A 120 -0.47 -16.25 8.91
C ILE A 120 -1.26 -17.40 8.27
N LEU A 121 -1.08 -17.63 6.97
CA LEU A 121 -1.78 -18.68 6.22
C LEU A 121 -1.44 -20.10 6.72
N THR A 122 -0.24 -20.30 7.26
CA THR A 122 0.20 -21.60 7.80
C THR A 122 -0.07 -21.76 9.29
N THR A 123 -0.66 -20.76 9.94
CA THR A 123 -0.96 -20.75 11.39
C THR A 123 -2.38 -21.22 11.64
N GLU A 124 -2.56 -22.22 12.51
CA GLU A 124 -3.89 -22.74 12.87
C GLU A 124 -4.61 -21.86 13.90
N ALA A 125 -3.86 -21.19 14.78
CA ALA A 125 -4.42 -20.33 15.82
C ALA A 125 -3.49 -19.14 16.12
N LEU A 126 -4.08 -17.99 16.42
CA LEU A 126 -3.40 -16.79 16.88
C LEU A 126 -3.87 -16.44 18.28
N ILE A 127 -2.92 -16.35 19.22
CA ILE A 127 -3.19 -15.93 20.62
C ILE A 127 -2.61 -14.54 20.80
N THR A 128 -3.45 -13.58 21.17
CA THR A 128 -3.04 -12.20 21.44
C THR A 128 -3.65 -11.69 22.73
N ASP A 129 -2.99 -10.73 23.36
CA ASP A 129 -3.55 -10.03 24.50
C ASP A 129 -4.73 -9.16 24.07
N ILE A 130 -5.77 -9.12 24.91
CA ILE A 130 -6.89 -8.20 24.71
C ILE A 130 -6.39 -6.80 25.08
N PRO A 131 -6.52 -5.78 24.20
CA PRO A 131 -6.13 -4.42 24.54
C PRO A 131 -6.86 -3.94 25.80
N GLU A 132 -6.12 -3.54 26.82
CA GLU A 132 -6.72 -2.92 28.00
C GLU A 132 -7.47 -1.66 27.60
N LYS A 133 -8.75 -1.57 28.00
CA LYS A 133 -9.49 -0.32 27.91
C LYS A 133 -8.81 0.69 28.82
N LYS A 134 -8.19 1.73 28.24
CA LYS A 134 -7.75 2.89 29.01
C LYS A 134 -8.97 3.48 29.69
N GLU A 135 -9.09 3.28 31.01
CA GLU A 135 -10.08 4.00 31.80
C GLU A 135 -9.81 5.50 31.65
N PRO A 136 -10.85 6.32 31.46
CA PRO A 136 -10.68 7.77 31.43
C PRO A 136 -10.09 8.20 32.78
N GLN A 137 -8.91 8.79 32.76
CA GLN A 137 -8.35 9.44 33.95
C GLN A 137 -9.36 10.50 34.44
N MET A 138 -9.95 10.23 35.59
CA MET A 138 -10.75 11.27 36.27
C MET A 138 -9.85 12.46 36.54
N PRO A 139 -10.27 13.70 36.22
CA PRO A 139 -9.54 14.89 36.63
C PRO A 139 -9.50 14.89 38.17
N GLY A 140 -8.29 14.86 38.72
CA GLY A 140 -8.07 14.90 40.16
C GLY A 140 -8.80 16.10 40.74
N GLY A 141 -9.77 15.82 41.62
CA GLY A 141 -10.47 16.83 42.39
C GLY A 141 -9.49 17.60 43.25
N GLY A 142 -9.21 18.85 42.88
CA GLY A 142 -8.54 19.79 43.76
C GLY A 142 -9.46 20.07 44.92
N MET A 143 -9.05 19.64 46.12
CA MET A 143 -9.65 20.12 47.40
C MET A 143 -9.44 21.61 47.54
N PRO A 144 -10.45 22.39 47.87
CA PRO A 144 -10.25 23.71 48.45
C PRO A 144 -10.00 23.53 49.96
N GLY A 145 -8.74 23.60 50.33
CA GLY A 145 -8.36 23.77 51.73
C GLY A 145 -8.72 25.19 52.12
N GLY A 146 -9.65 25.40 53.03
CA GLY A 146 -9.61 25.48 54.45
C GLY A 146 -9.24 26.88 54.89
N MET A 147 -10.27 27.69 55.20
CA MET A 147 -10.12 28.84 56.06
C MET A 147 -9.59 28.39 57.41
N ASP A 148 -8.72 29.22 58.02
CA ASP A 148 -8.83 29.49 59.44
C ASP A 148 -8.03 30.72 59.84
N TYR A 149 -8.77 31.61 60.49
CA TYR A 149 -8.46 32.60 61.56
C TYR A 149 -7.16 33.41 61.51
#